data_bd867428777985d90b83766380756534
#
_entry.id   bd867428777985d90b83766380756534
#
_cell.length_a   1.000
_cell.length_b   1.000
_cell.length_c   1.000
_cell.angle_alpha   90.00
_cell.angle_beta   90.00
_cell.angle_gamma   90.00
#
_symmetry.space_group_name_H-M   'P 1'
#
loop_
_entity.id
_entity.type
_entity.pdbx_description
1 polymer ?
#
loop_
_entity_poly.entity_id
_entity_poly.type
_entity_poly.pdbx_seq_one_letter_code
_entity_poly.pdbx_strand_id
1 'polypeptide(L)'
;MVDPTAIEIDFDPTVQRMKGVTVHGGIPFDVPIISEIGPNLWQGGCQDGLILPRFVRHLVSLYLWEHYRVEHELDSVLIVRMYDSEEQTFEQIEALARWVNVCRTTGPVLVHCQAGLNRSSLVAARALMFEGTPAADAIAAVRKKRSPACLCNPAFEEYLLRCDERDA
;
A
#
# COMPACT_ATOMS: atom_id res chain seq x y z
N MET A 1 -26.95 1.09 27.40
CA MET A 1 -26.58 2.37 28.03
C MET A 1 -25.18 2.68 27.59
N VAL A 2 -24.99 3.77 26.83
CA VAL A 2 -23.63 4.20 26.39
C VAL A 2 -22.96 4.81 27.60
N ASP A 3 -21.75 4.36 27.91
CA ASP A 3 -20.93 4.94 28.99
C ASP A 3 -20.60 6.40 28.63
N PRO A 4 -21.11 7.38 29.41
CA PRO A 4 -20.87 8.80 29.07
C PRO A 4 -19.42 9.25 29.31
N THR A 5 -18.58 8.36 29.87
CA THR A 5 -17.15 8.61 30.06
C THR A 5 -16.28 7.96 28.98
N ALA A 6 -16.88 7.23 28.01
CA ALA A 6 -16.17 6.65 26.90
C ALA A 6 -15.70 7.78 25.96
N ILE A 7 -14.41 7.96 25.86
CA ILE A 7 -13.79 8.86 24.91
C ILE A 7 -13.48 8.04 23.64
N GLU A 8 -14.25 8.27 22.59
CA GLU A 8 -13.89 7.75 21.27
C GLU A 8 -12.80 8.63 20.66
N ILE A 9 -11.65 8.03 20.38
CA ILE A 9 -10.59 8.69 19.66
C ILE A 9 -10.73 8.29 18.19
N ASP A 10 -11.14 9.22 17.36
CA ASP A 10 -11.13 9.05 15.92
C ASP A 10 -9.68 9.09 15.43
N PHE A 11 -9.21 7.94 14.97
CA PHE A 11 -7.92 7.83 14.32
C PHE A 11 -8.10 8.04 12.81
N ASP A 12 -7.50 9.10 12.28
CA ASP A 12 -7.49 9.37 10.85
C ASP A 12 -6.15 8.99 10.24
N PRO A 13 -6.08 7.90 9.45
CA PRO A 13 -4.82 7.44 8.87
C PRO A 13 -4.20 8.39 7.83
N THR A 14 -4.93 9.41 7.38
CA THR A 14 -4.38 10.42 6.46
C THR A 14 -3.51 11.46 7.17
N VAL A 15 -3.73 11.67 8.47
CA VAL A 15 -2.99 12.66 9.28
C VAL A 15 -2.09 12.01 10.32
N GLN A 16 -2.39 10.79 10.74
CA GLN A 16 -1.55 10.04 11.67
C GLN A 16 -0.29 9.53 11.00
N ARG A 17 0.76 9.36 11.79
CA ARG A 17 2.08 8.99 11.28
C ARG A 17 2.56 7.68 11.86
N MET A 18 3.31 6.95 11.05
CA MET A 18 4.07 5.78 11.45
C MET A 18 5.55 6.13 11.46
N LYS A 19 6.24 5.71 12.51
CA LYS A 19 7.68 5.90 12.68
C LYS A 19 8.36 4.59 12.97
N GLY A 20 9.56 4.42 12.46
CA GLY A 20 10.36 3.22 12.73
C GLY A 20 11.63 3.19 11.92
N VAL A 21 12.18 1.98 11.84
CA VAL A 21 13.36 1.67 11.03
C VAL A 21 13.04 0.46 10.17
N THR A 22 13.42 0.51 8.91
CA THR A 22 13.12 -0.59 7.97
C THR A 22 13.90 -1.85 8.32
N VAL A 23 13.28 -3.01 8.07
CA VAL A 23 13.96 -4.32 8.18
C VAL A 23 15.08 -4.44 7.15
N HIS A 24 14.87 -3.93 5.94
CA HIS A 24 15.87 -3.90 4.89
C HIS A 24 16.62 -2.57 4.91
N GLY A 25 17.93 -2.61 5.12
CA GLY A 25 18.82 -1.44 5.06
C GLY A 25 18.84 -0.55 6.31
N GLY A 26 18.00 -0.80 7.32
CA GLY A 26 17.98 -0.01 8.55
C GLY A 26 17.66 1.48 8.34
N ILE A 27 16.79 1.81 7.39
CA ILE A 27 16.46 3.19 7.02
C ILE A 27 15.40 3.74 7.98
N PRO A 28 15.64 4.86 8.67
CA PRO A 28 14.61 5.52 9.46
C PRO A 28 13.48 6.04 8.58
N PHE A 29 12.26 5.93 9.05
CA PHE A 29 11.09 6.52 8.38
C PHE A 29 10.15 7.19 9.37
N ASP A 30 9.49 8.24 8.89
CA ASP A 30 8.40 8.95 9.55
C ASP A 30 7.44 9.41 8.46
N VAL A 31 6.31 8.72 8.31
CA VAL A 31 5.40 8.87 7.18
C VAL A 31 3.94 8.89 7.64
N PRO A 32 3.01 9.51 6.90
CA PRO A 32 1.59 9.27 7.10
C PRO A 32 1.28 7.77 6.99
N ILE A 33 0.25 7.30 7.66
CA ILE A 33 -0.12 5.89 7.59
C ILE A 33 -0.49 5.51 6.16
N ILE A 34 -1.24 6.39 5.46
CA ILE A 34 -1.56 6.22 4.03
C ILE A 34 -1.17 7.46 3.24
N SER A 35 -0.84 7.28 1.97
CA SER A 35 -0.44 8.34 1.04
C SER A 35 -1.07 8.12 -0.33
N GLU A 36 -1.50 9.21 -0.97
CA GLU A 36 -1.97 9.15 -2.35
C GLU A 36 -0.77 9.06 -3.30
N ILE A 37 -0.76 8.04 -4.14
CA ILE A 37 0.33 7.78 -5.10
C ILE A 37 -0.02 8.26 -6.50
N GLY A 38 -1.28 8.16 -6.87
CA GLY A 38 -1.80 8.57 -8.16
C GLY A 38 -3.32 8.60 -8.15
N PRO A 39 -3.97 8.88 -9.29
CA PRO A 39 -5.43 8.94 -9.34
C PRO A 39 -6.08 7.65 -8.85
N ASN A 40 -6.93 7.74 -7.84
CA ASN A 40 -7.60 6.61 -7.20
C ASN A 40 -6.65 5.53 -6.65
N LEU A 41 -5.39 5.86 -6.41
CA LEU A 41 -4.39 4.93 -5.90
C LEU A 41 -3.79 5.47 -4.60
N TRP A 42 -4.12 4.81 -3.51
CA TRP A 42 -3.60 5.04 -2.18
C TRP A 42 -2.77 3.84 -1.72
N GLN A 43 -1.74 4.11 -0.99
CA GLN A 43 -0.82 3.12 -0.49
C GLN A 43 -0.46 3.42 0.96
N GLY A 44 -0.27 2.39 1.77
CA GLY A 44 0.15 2.64 3.13
C GLY A 44 0.35 1.43 3.99
N GLY A 45 0.45 1.72 5.29
CA GLY A 45 0.50 0.75 6.37
C GLY A 45 -0.85 0.53 7.01
N CYS A 46 -0.86 -0.24 8.07
CA CYS A 46 -2.03 -0.49 8.89
C CYS A 46 -1.62 -0.67 10.34
N GLN A 47 -2.49 -0.28 11.23
CA GLN A 47 -2.43 -0.57 12.64
C GLN A 47 -3.84 -0.90 13.13
N ASP A 48 -3.99 -1.90 13.97
CA ASP A 48 -5.29 -2.28 14.51
C ASP A 48 -5.96 -1.10 15.22
N GLY A 49 -7.27 -0.98 15.01
CA GLY A 49 -8.09 0.07 15.58
C GLY A 49 -8.21 1.34 14.74
N LEU A 50 -7.42 1.48 13.67
CA LEU A 50 -7.59 2.59 12.73
C LEU A 50 -8.87 2.40 11.92
N ILE A 51 -9.64 3.48 11.77
CA ILE A 51 -10.84 3.48 10.94
C ILE A 51 -10.42 3.73 9.50
N LEU A 52 -10.91 2.88 8.59
CA LEU A 52 -10.67 3.07 7.16
C LEU A 52 -11.38 4.35 6.69
N PRO A 53 -10.66 5.29 6.01
CA PRO A 53 -11.30 6.50 5.50
C PRO A 53 -12.48 6.19 4.57
N ARG A 54 -13.57 6.93 4.73
CA ARG A 54 -14.83 6.68 4.01
C ARG A 54 -14.74 6.87 2.50
N PHE A 55 -13.73 7.58 2.01
CA PHE A 55 -13.51 7.73 0.57
C PHE A 55 -12.98 6.45 -0.10
N VAL A 56 -12.37 5.53 0.66
CA VAL A 56 -11.85 4.28 0.13
C VAL A 56 -13.02 3.39 -0.30
N ARG A 57 -13.01 2.97 -1.57
CA ARG A 57 -14.02 2.11 -2.17
C ARG A 57 -13.55 0.66 -2.29
N HIS A 58 -12.25 0.46 -2.43
CA HIS A 58 -11.63 -0.85 -2.59
C HIS A 58 -10.46 -0.99 -1.62
N LEU A 59 -10.39 -2.12 -0.92
CA LEU A 59 -9.32 -2.41 0.03
C LEU A 59 -8.55 -3.64 -0.43
N VAL A 60 -7.23 -3.49 -0.57
CA VAL A 60 -6.29 -4.58 -0.83
C VAL A 60 -5.33 -4.67 0.34
N SER A 61 -5.50 -5.70 1.18
CA SER A 61 -4.66 -5.97 2.33
C SER A 61 -3.63 -7.04 2.01
N LEU A 62 -2.36 -6.70 2.14
CA LEU A 62 -1.22 -7.60 1.91
C LEU A 62 -0.60 -8.10 3.22
N TYR A 63 -1.26 -7.82 4.35
CA TYR A 63 -0.79 -8.14 5.69
C TYR A 63 -1.94 -8.68 6.54
N LEU A 64 -1.78 -9.88 7.08
CA LEU A 64 -2.88 -10.61 7.74
C LEU A 64 -3.06 -10.31 9.24
N TRP A 65 -2.10 -9.61 9.84
CA TRP A 65 -2.02 -9.52 11.31
C TRP A 65 -2.63 -8.25 11.89
N GLU A 66 -2.85 -7.23 11.07
CA GLU A 66 -3.49 -5.98 11.45
C GLU A 66 -4.53 -5.59 10.43
N HIS A 67 -5.67 -5.07 10.89
CA HIS A 67 -6.81 -4.75 10.04
C HIS A 67 -7.36 -3.37 10.37
N TYR A 68 -7.81 -2.67 9.34
CA TYR A 68 -8.65 -1.49 9.51
C TYR A 68 -10.03 -1.88 10.03
N ARG A 69 -10.59 -1.04 10.91
CA ARG A 69 -12.02 -1.07 11.22
C ARG A 69 -12.77 -0.39 10.09
N VAL A 70 -13.66 -1.13 9.43
CA VAL A 70 -14.44 -0.61 8.29
C VAL A 70 -15.83 -0.24 8.79
N GLU A 71 -16.22 1.03 8.61
CA GLU A 71 -17.50 1.58 9.06
C GLU A 71 -18.37 2.07 7.89
N HIS A 72 -18.04 1.67 6.67
CA HIS A 72 -18.80 1.97 5.46
C HIS A 72 -18.78 0.80 4.50
N GLU A 73 -19.64 0.82 3.52
CA GLU A 73 -19.68 -0.21 2.49
C GLU A 73 -18.50 -0.09 1.53
N LEU A 74 -17.83 -1.20 1.27
CA LEU A 74 -16.76 -1.31 0.29
C LEU A 74 -17.27 -2.03 -0.96
N ASP A 75 -16.82 -1.59 -2.13
CA ASP A 75 -17.13 -2.27 -3.39
C ASP A 75 -16.38 -3.60 -3.52
N SER A 76 -15.15 -3.65 -3.01
CA SER A 76 -14.38 -4.89 -2.92
C SER A 76 -13.39 -4.89 -1.79
N VAL A 77 -13.11 -6.08 -1.27
CA VAL A 77 -12.07 -6.36 -0.27
C VAL A 77 -11.28 -7.56 -0.73
N LEU A 78 -9.98 -7.43 -0.83
CA LEU A 78 -9.07 -8.51 -1.12
C LEU A 78 -8.01 -8.59 -0.02
N ILE A 79 -7.94 -9.74 0.65
CA ILE A 79 -6.94 -9.99 1.70
C ILE A 79 -6.05 -11.12 1.21
N VAL A 80 -4.78 -10.83 1.01
CA VAL A 80 -3.80 -11.76 0.46
C VAL A 80 -2.52 -11.70 1.28
N ARG A 81 -2.03 -12.86 1.71
CA ARG A 81 -0.72 -12.92 2.33
C ARG A 81 0.37 -12.69 1.29
N MET A 82 1.21 -11.69 1.52
CA MET A 82 2.35 -11.38 0.70
C MET A 82 3.62 -11.36 1.54
N TYR A 83 4.72 -11.89 1.01
CA TYR A 83 6.02 -11.93 1.69
C TYR A 83 6.85 -10.70 1.37
N ASP A 84 7.47 -10.11 2.38
CA ASP A 84 8.48 -9.05 2.22
C ASP A 84 9.87 -9.69 2.10
N SER A 85 10.03 -10.54 1.10
CA SER A 85 11.25 -11.29 0.83
C SER A 85 11.37 -11.67 -0.65
N GLU A 86 12.53 -12.18 -1.04
CA GLU A 86 12.77 -12.72 -2.39
C GLU A 86 11.93 -13.96 -2.73
N GLU A 87 11.31 -14.59 -1.72
CA GLU A 87 10.42 -15.74 -1.92
C GLU A 87 9.04 -15.35 -2.48
N GLN A 88 8.74 -14.05 -2.56
CA GLN A 88 7.46 -13.56 -3.09
C GLN A 88 7.33 -13.94 -4.57
N THR A 89 6.22 -14.58 -4.94
CA THR A 89 5.97 -15.03 -6.32
C THR A 89 5.58 -13.86 -7.23
N PHE A 90 6.08 -13.88 -8.45
CA PHE A 90 5.84 -12.83 -9.44
C PHE A 90 4.41 -12.83 -9.97
N GLU A 91 3.80 -14.01 -10.14
CA GLU A 91 2.43 -14.15 -10.62
C GLU A 91 1.44 -13.46 -9.68
N GLN A 92 1.67 -13.55 -8.37
CA GLN A 92 0.84 -12.88 -7.38
C GLN A 92 0.94 -11.35 -7.51
N ILE A 93 2.16 -10.82 -7.69
CA ILE A 93 2.38 -9.37 -7.87
C ILE A 93 1.66 -8.88 -9.13
N GLU A 94 1.82 -9.59 -10.24
CA GLU A 94 1.17 -9.25 -11.52
C GLU A 94 -0.36 -9.25 -11.38
N ALA A 95 -0.92 -10.28 -10.77
CA ALA A 95 -2.37 -10.39 -10.56
C ALA A 95 -2.90 -9.28 -9.65
N LEU A 96 -2.21 -8.97 -8.55
CA LEU A 96 -2.59 -7.91 -7.62
C LEU A 96 -2.56 -6.54 -8.28
N ALA A 97 -1.50 -6.24 -9.02
CA ALA A 97 -1.37 -4.95 -9.71
C ALA A 97 -2.46 -4.74 -10.78
N ARG A 98 -2.80 -5.79 -11.53
CA ARG A 98 -3.91 -5.74 -12.49
C ARG A 98 -5.26 -5.54 -11.80
N TRP A 99 -5.49 -6.25 -10.69
CA TRP A 99 -6.71 -6.10 -9.89
C TRP A 99 -6.85 -4.67 -9.35
N VAL A 100 -5.77 -4.09 -8.83
CA VAL A 100 -5.75 -2.70 -8.36
C VAL A 100 -6.18 -1.75 -9.48
N ASN A 101 -5.68 -1.92 -10.69
CA ASN A 101 -6.06 -1.05 -11.81
C ASN A 101 -7.52 -1.24 -12.24
N VAL A 102 -8.06 -2.45 -12.16
CA VAL A 102 -9.50 -2.68 -12.37
C VAL A 102 -10.31 -1.91 -11.32
N CYS A 103 -9.95 -2.01 -10.05
CA CYS A 103 -10.63 -1.31 -8.97
C CYS A 103 -10.57 0.22 -9.13
N ARG A 104 -9.43 0.77 -9.55
CA ARG A 104 -9.24 2.22 -9.75
C ARG A 104 -10.19 2.84 -10.76
N THR A 105 -10.74 2.05 -11.66
CA THR A 105 -11.73 2.53 -12.66
C THR A 105 -13.06 2.91 -12.03
N THR A 106 -13.36 2.45 -10.83
CA THR A 106 -14.64 2.67 -10.16
C THR A 106 -14.52 3.47 -8.86
N GLY A 107 -13.32 3.70 -8.34
CA GLY A 107 -13.13 4.51 -7.15
C GLY A 107 -11.76 4.33 -6.49
N PRO A 108 -11.50 5.07 -5.40
CA PRO A 108 -10.24 4.99 -4.70
C PRO A 108 -9.96 3.61 -4.12
N VAL A 109 -8.75 3.12 -4.38
CA VAL A 109 -8.19 1.86 -3.85
C VAL A 109 -7.14 2.17 -2.81
N LEU A 110 -7.20 1.52 -1.66
CA LEU A 110 -6.09 1.49 -0.72
C LEU A 110 -5.41 0.11 -0.79
N VAL A 111 -4.13 0.12 -1.12
CA VAL A 111 -3.23 -1.04 -1.01
C VAL A 111 -2.38 -0.86 0.23
N HIS A 112 -2.48 -1.76 1.20
CA HIS A 112 -1.67 -1.64 2.40
C HIS A 112 -0.94 -2.95 2.76
N CYS A 113 0.17 -2.79 3.43
CA CYS A 113 0.86 -3.86 4.15
C CYS A 113 1.06 -3.43 5.60
N GLN A 114 2.12 -3.86 6.27
CA GLN A 114 2.36 -3.48 7.66
C GLN A 114 2.77 -2.00 7.79
N ALA A 115 3.93 -1.63 7.26
CA ALA A 115 4.45 -0.26 7.31
C ALA A 115 4.15 0.57 6.05
N GLY A 116 3.72 -0.09 4.98
CA GLY A 116 3.47 0.57 3.71
C GLY A 116 4.75 1.04 3.00
N LEU A 117 5.84 0.26 3.07
CA LEU A 117 7.12 0.62 2.48
C LEU A 117 7.59 -0.35 1.38
N ASN A 118 7.34 -1.65 1.51
CA ASN A 118 7.82 -2.64 0.54
C ASN A 118 6.68 -3.30 -0.25
N ARG A 119 5.89 -4.16 0.37
CA ARG A 119 4.86 -4.95 -0.32
C ARG A 119 3.82 -4.08 -1.02
N SER A 120 3.26 -3.09 -0.32
CA SER A 120 2.28 -2.19 -0.92
C SER A 120 2.89 -1.27 -1.98
N SER A 121 4.14 -0.82 -1.80
CA SER A 121 4.87 -0.05 -2.83
C SER A 121 5.13 -0.87 -4.09
N LEU A 122 5.47 -2.16 -3.93
CA LEU A 122 5.69 -3.06 -5.06
C LEU A 122 4.44 -3.19 -5.93
N VAL A 123 3.29 -3.45 -5.31
CA VAL A 123 2.02 -3.57 -6.02
C VAL A 123 1.60 -2.23 -6.65
N ALA A 124 1.71 -1.14 -5.91
CA ALA A 124 1.36 0.19 -6.41
C ALA A 124 2.24 0.61 -7.60
N ALA A 125 3.55 0.44 -7.50
CA ALA A 125 4.48 0.75 -8.59
C ALA A 125 4.20 -0.12 -9.82
N ARG A 126 3.97 -1.43 -9.64
CA ARG A 126 3.63 -2.32 -10.76
C ARG A 126 2.31 -1.94 -11.42
N ALA A 127 1.32 -1.49 -10.64
CA ALA A 127 0.07 -0.98 -11.19
C ALA A 127 0.29 0.25 -12.09
N LEU A 128 1.14 1.20 -11.68
CA LEU A 128 1.51 2.34 -12.51
C LEU A 128 2.22 1.91 -13.79
N MET A 129 3.09 0.89 -13.72
CA MET A 129 3.78 0.36 -14.89
C MET A 129 2.82 -0.25 -15.92
N PHE A 130 1.77 -0.95 -15.47
CA PHE A 130 0.73 -1.44 -16.38
C PHE A 130 -0.06 -0.34 -17.09
N GLU A 131 -0.01 0.88 -16.60
CA GLU A 131 -0.60 2.07 -17.24
C GLU A 131 0.42 2.81 -18.15
N GLY A 132 1.61 2.26 -18.32
CA GLY A 132 2.63 2.80 -19.22
C GLY A 132 3.74 3.60 -18.53
N THR A 133 3.76 3.69 -17.20
CA THR A 133 4.84 4.36 -16.47
C THR A 133 6.09 3.46 -16.45
N PRO A 134 7.26 3.95 -16.92
CA PRO A 134 8.51 3.19 -16.80
C PRO A 134 8.84 2.84 -15.34
N ALA A 135 9.52 1.71 -15.11
CA ALA A 135 9.84 1.24 -13.75
C ALA A 135 10.56 2.29 -12.90
N ALA A 136 11.57 2.94 -13.45
CA ALA A 136 12.30 3.98 -12.72
C ALA A 136 11.40 5.13 -12.26
N ASP A 137 10.44 5.54 -13.09
CA ASP A 137 9.48 6.60 -12.76
C ASP A 137 8.43 6.13 -11.76
N ALA A 138 7.96 4.88 -11.86
CA ALA A 138 7.05 4.29 -10.90
C ALA A 138 7.69 4.17 -9.50
N ILE A 139 8.94 3.73 -9.44
CA ILE A 139 9.75 3.67 -8.21
C ILE A 139 9.92 5.09 -7.62
N ALA A 140 10.29 6.05 -8.46
CA ALA A 140 10.45 7.44 -8.05
C ALA A 140 9.13 8.04 -7.53
N ALA A 141 8.00 7.70 -8.14
CA ALA A 141 6.67 8.17 -7.71
C ALA A 141 6.31 7.71 -6.30
N VAL A 142 6.47 6.42 -5.99
CA VAL A 142 6.16 5.91 -4.64
C VAL A 142 7.11 6.50 -3.59
N ARG A 143 8.37 6.67 -3.92
CA ARG A 143 9.35 7.30 -3.03
C ARG A 143 9.07 8.77 -2.78
N LYS A 144 8.71 9.51 -3.81
CA LYS A 144 8.39 10.94 -3.71
C LYS A 144 7.08 11.19 -2.97
N LYS A 145 6.07 10.38 -3.25
CA LYS A 145 4.71 10.57 -2.70
C LYS A 145 4.57 10.04 -1.29
N ARG A 146 5.33 9.03 -0.91
CA ARG A 146 5.23 8.43 0.41
C ARG A 146 6.51 8.55 1.24
N SER A 147 7.60 7.89 0.86
CA SER A 147 8.85 7.90 1.60
C SER A 147 10.02 7.43 0.75
N PRO A 148 11.22 8.03 0.90
CA PRO A 148 12.45 7.49 0.30
C PRO A 148 12.77 6.06 0.73
N ALA A 149 12.20 5.58 1.85
CA ALA A 149 12.36 4.21 2.34
C ALA A 149 11.49 3.19 1.59
N CYS A 150 10.57 3.63 0.72
CA CYS A 150 9.78 2.72 -0.11
C CYS A 150 10.68 1.88 -1.02
N LEU A 151 10.35 0.59 -1.15
CA LEU A 151 11.13 -0.36 -1.95
C LEU A 151 12.57 -0.52 -1.45
N CYS A 152 12.77 -0.44 -0.14
CA CYS A 152 14.07 -0.70 0.48
C CYS A 152 14.47 -2.19 0.43
N ASN A 153 13.53 -3.11 0.16
CA ASN A 153 13.84 -4.47 -0.18
C ASN A 153 14.43 -4.54 -1.60
N PRO A 154 15.74 -4.85 -1.77
CA PRO A 154 16.39 -4.81 -3.07
C PRO A 154 15.77 -5.75 -4.10
N ALA A 155 15.23 -6.90 -3.66
CA ALA A 155 14.59 -7.86 -4.55
C ALA A 155 13.36 -7.26 -5.25
N PHE A 156 12.63 -6.37 -4.57
CA PHE A 156 11.44 -5.74 -5.12
C PHE A 156 11.76 -4.65 -6.15
N GLU A 157 12.76 -3.82 -5.87
CA GLU A 157 13.23 -2.83 -6.85
C GLU A 157 13.78 -3.50 -8.09
N GLU A 158 14.61 -4.52 -7.91
CA GLU A 158 15.19 -5.30 -9.02
C GLU A 158 14.10 -5.96 -9.88
N TYR A 159 13.07 -6.53 -9.25
CA TYR A 159 11.94 -7.11 -9.97
C TYR A 159 11.25 -6.08 -10.88
N LEU A 160 10.96 -4.89 -10.36
CA LEU A 160 10.31 -3.83 -11.15
C LEU A 160 11.17 -3.40 -12.34
N LEU A 161 12.46 -3.21 -12.13
CA LEU A 161 13.39 -2.83 -13.20
C LEU A 161 13.48 -3.90 -14.30
N ARG A 162 13.45 -5.17 -13.92
CA ARG A 162 13.42 -6.28 -14.89
C ARG A 162 12.10 -6.36 -15.66
N CYS A 163 11.00 -5.88 -15.10
CA CYS A 163 9.72 -5.84 -15.81
C CYS A 163 9.76 -4.94 -17.05
N ASP A 164 10.47 -3.81 -17.01
CA ASP A 164 10.64 -2.95 -18.18
C ASP A 164 11.30 -3.66 -19.37
N GLU A 165 12.28 -4.52 -19.07
CA GLU A 165 12.98 -5.29 -20.10
C GLU A 165 12.07 -6.35 -20.75
N ARG A 166 11.12 -6.91 -20.00
CA ARG A 166 10.17 -7.90 -20.51
C ARG A 166 9.00 -7.27 -21.27
N ASP A 167 8.56 -6.10 -20.83
CA ASP A 167 7.38 -5.41 -21.36
C ASP A 167 7.74 -4.53 -22.58
N ALA A 168 9.04 -4.39 -22.86
CA ALA A 168 9.57 -3.56 -23.96
C ALA A 168 9.32 -4.17 -25.35
#